data_1d61c6a28f3b363097e48f57954056c5
#
_entry.id   1d61c6a28f3b363097e48f57954056c5
#
_cell.length_a   1.000
_cell.length_b   1.000
_cell.length_c   1.000
_cell.angle_alpha   90.00
_cell.angle_beta   90.00
_cell.angle_gamma   90.00
#
_symmetry.space_group_name_H-M   'P 1'
#
loop_
_entity.id
_entity.type
_entity.pdbx_description
1 polymer ?
#
loop_
_entity_poly.entity_id
_entity_poly.type
_entity_poly.pdbx_seq_one_letter_code
_entity_poly.pdbx_strand_id
1 'polypeptide(L)'
;MDYQKELKRLQESGNYWKPKVGQYKVKALTELESAEPYIRKSKNDKGEEVVEESPQAKIQILVDGDEEKTWTFGIGKTPASTYGQLVDLATKHANQLKEVEFSVVVKSDGTKNDYTIVN
;
A
#
# COMPACT_ATOMS: atom_id res chain seq x y z
N MET A 1 -5.97 25.19 -14.41
CA MET A 1 -5.98 23.73 -14.17
C MET A 1 -5.04 23.05 -15.15
N ASP A 2 -4.18 22.19 -14.66
CA ASP A 2 -3.30 21.37 -15.50
C ASP A 2 -4.00 20.06 -15.84
N TYR A 3 -4.50 19.93 -17.05
CA TYR A 3 -5.25 18.74 -17.48
C TYR A 3 -4.38 17.49 -17.59
N GLN A 4 -3.12 17.63 -17.93
CA GLN A 4 -2.21 16.47 -17.99
C GLN A 4 -1.97 15.90 -16.60
N LYS A 5 -1.78 16.76 -15.62
CA LYS A 5 -1.61 16.35 -14.22
C LYS A 5 -2.88 15.70 -13.67
N GLU A 6 -4.03 16.25 -14.01
CA GLU A 6 -5.34 15.72 -13.60
C GLU A 6 -5.61 14.35 -14.24
N LEU A 7 -5.29 14.20 -15.53
CA LEU A 7 -5.44 12.93 -16.23
C LEU A 7 -4.57 11.85 -15.58
N LYS A 8 -3.32 12.18 -15.26
CA LYS A 8 -2.41 11.26 -14.59
C LYS A 8 -2.97 10.82 -13.23
N ARG A 9 -3.51 11.76 -12.45
CA ARG A 9 -4.12 11.48 -11.16
C ARG A 9 -5.31 10.52 -11.29
N LEU A 10 -6.18 10.74 -12.28
CA LEU A 10 -7.34 9.90 -12.54
C LEU A 10 -6.93 8.49 -12.97
N GLN A 11 -5.91 8.38 -13.82
CA GLN A 11 -5.38 7.08 -14.25
C GLN A 11 -4.77 6.31 -13.08
N GLU A 12 -3.99 6.97 -12.24
CA GLU A 12 -3.39 6.35 -11.05
C GLU A 12 -4.45 5.90 -10.06
N SER A 13 -5.50 6.71 -9.82
CA SER A 13 -6.53 6.34 -8.87
C SER A 13 -7.35 5.12 -9.31
N GLY A 14 -7.50 4.91 -10.62
CA GLY A 14 -8.18 3.73 -11.17
C GLY A 14 -7.37 2.45 -11.03
N ASN A 15 -6.06 2.55 -10.79
CA ASN A 15 -5.16 1.40 -10.67
C ASN A 15 -4.80 1.06 -9.23
N TYR A 16 -5.27 1.82 -8.25
CA TYR A 16 -4.99 1.52 -6.85
C TYR A 16 -5.75 0.29 -6.39
N TRP A 17 -5.03 -0.60 -5.71
CA TRP A 17 -5.61 -1.81 -5.18
C TRP A 17 -6.36 -1.52 -3.88
N LYS A 18 -7.66 -1.82 -3.88
CA LYS A 18 -8.54 -1.68 -2.72
C LYS A 18 -9.26 -3.01 -2.51
N PRO A 19 -8.59 -4.02 -1.96
CA PRO A 19 -9.17 -5.35 -1.86
C PRO A 19 -10.30 -5.41 -0.82
N LYS A 20 -11.28 -6.25 -1.11
CA LYS A 20 -12.32 -6.62 -0.15
C LYS A 20 -11.80 -7.76 0.71
N VAL A 21 -12.51 -8.06 1.80
CA VAL A 21 -12.22 -9.22 2.64
C VAL A 21 -12.14 -10.48 1.78
N GLY A 22 -11.06 -11.23 1.94
CA GLY A 22 -10.80 -12.43 1.16
C GLY A 22 -9.32 -12.75 1.08
N GLN A 23 -8.99 -13.72 0.23
CA GLN A 23 -7.61 -14.13 -0.03
C GLN A 23 -7.28 -13.92 -1.49
N TYR A 24 -6.11 -13.37 -1.76
CA TYR A 24 -5.66 -13.04 -3.10
C TYR A 24 -4.27 -13.60 -3.35
N LYS A 25 -4.02 -14.07 -4.57
CA LYS A 25 -2.66 -14.41 -5.01
C LYS A 25 -2.06 -13.19 -5.66
N VAL A 26 -0.87 -12.81 -5.24
CA VAL A 26 -0.22 -11.57 -5.67
C VAL A 26 1.21 -11.87 -6.09
N LYS A 27 1.62 -11.24 -7.19
CA LYS A 27 3.01 -11.25 -7.64
C LYS A 27 3.52 -9.82 -7.64
N ALA A 28 4.65 -9.58 -7.00
CA ALA A 28 5.28 -8.27 -7.03
C ALA A 28 5.91 -8.02 -8.40
N LEU A 29 5.58 -6.90 -9.03
CA LEU A 29 6.13 -6.51 -10.33
C LEU A 29 7.32 -5.58 -10.20
N THR A 30 7.44 -4.90 -9.05
CA THR A 30 8.53 -3.97 -8.75
C THR A 30 9.01 -4.17 -7.31
N GLU A 31 10.07 -3.47 -6.95
CA GLU A 31 10.46 -3.33 -5.55
C GLU A 31 9.57 -2.32 -4.84
N LEU A 32 9.67 -2.26 -3.51
CA LEU A 32 9.01 -1.22 -2.73
C LEU A 32 9.60 0.14 -3.08
N GLU A 33 8.73 1.13 -3.28
CA GLU A 33 9.10 2.50 -3.59
C GLU A 33 8.43 3.46 -2.61
N SER A 34 9.04 4.61 -2.40
CA SER A 34 8.41 5.68 -1.64
C SER A 34 7.25 6.26 -2.42
N ALA A 35 6.11 6.46 -1.76
CA ALA A 35 4.95 7.15 -2.30
C ALA A 35 4.82 8.54 -1.68
N GLU A 36 3.92 9.35 -2.22
CA GLU A 36 3.62 10.64 -1.61
C GLU A 36 3.07 10.41 -0.20
N PRO A 37 3.53 11.19 0.80
CA PRO A 37 3.04 11.03 2.16
C PRO A 37 1.55 11.36 2.25
N TYR A 38 0.87 10.67 3.14
CA TYR A 38 -0.51 10.99 3.48
C TYR A 38 -0.54 12.23 4.36
N ILE A 39 -1.29 13.24 3.96
CA ILE A 39 -1.40 14.50 4.71
C ILE A 39 -2.73 14.52 5.42
N ARG A 40 -2.68 14.63 6.74
CA ARG A 40 -3.85 14.76 7.59
C ARG A 40 -3.88 16.16 8.21
N LYS A 41 -5.00 16.85 8.03
CA LYS A 41 -5.23 18.14 8.66
C LYS A 41 -6.22 17.96 9.80
N SER A 42 -5.90 18.50 10.97
CA SER A 42 -6.76 18.48 12.13
C SER A 42 -6.61 19.79 12.89
N LYS A 43 -7.48 20.01 13.87
CA LYS A 43 -7.37 21.15 14.79
C LYS A 43 -7.04 20.62 16.17
N ASN A 44 -6.11 21.28 16.87
CA ASN A 44 -5.81 20.96 18.25
C ASN A 44 -6.85 21.58 19.19
N ASP A 45 -6.68 21.40 20.50
CA ASP A 45 -7.59 21.91 21.53
C ASP A 45 -7.69 23.44 21.54
N LYS A 46 -6.69 24.12 21.01
CA LYS A 46 -6.66 25.59 20.91
C LYS A 46 -7.26 26.11 19.61
N GLY A 47 -7.77 25.22 18.74
CA GLY A 47 -8.33 25.60 17.45
C GLY A 47 -7.29 25.89 16.38
N GLU A 48 -6.01 25.63 16.63
CA GLU A 48 -4.94 25.79 15.67
C GLU A 48 -4.92 24.65 14.69
N GLU A 49 -4.65 24.93 13.40
CA GLU A 49 -4.53 23.91 12.37
C GLU A 49 -3.24 23.13 12.56
N VAL A 50 -3.36 21.82 12.66
CA VAL A 50 -2.23 20.89 12.75
C VAL A 50 -2.18 20.08 11.48
N VAL A 51 -1.01 20.04 10.83
CA VAL A 51 -0.77 19.24 9.63
C VAL A 51 0.19 18.14 10.01
N GLU A 52 -0.25 16.88 9.79
CA GLU A 52 0.56 15.70 10.02
C GLU A 52 0.85 15.03 8.69
N GLU A 53 2.11 14.66 8.46
CA GLU A 53 2.52 13.87 7.31
C GLU A 53 2.86 12.47 7.75
N SER A 54 2.26 11.47 7.08
CA SER A 54 2.56 10.06 7.32
C SER A 54 3.24 9.48 6.09
N PRO A 55 4.45 8.95 6.21
CA PRO A 55 5.14 8.38 5.06
C PRO A 55 4.41 7.16 4.52
N GLN A 56 4.41 7.00 3.21
CA GLN A 56 3.79 5.87 2.53
C GLN A 56 4.77 5.21 1.57
N ALA A 57 4.53 3.94 1.30
CA ALA A 57 5.22 3.17 0.30
C ALA A 57 4.23 2.62 -0.72
N LYS A 58 4.72 2.28 -1.90
CA LYS A 58 3.92 1.66 -2.95
C LYS A 58 4.68 0.53 -3.60
N ILE A 59 3.95 -0.38 -4.20
CA ILE A 59 4.49 -1.48 -4.98
C ILE A 59 3.51 -1.80 -6.11
N GLN A 60 4.03 -2.08 -7.31
CA GLN A 60 3.21 -2.56 -8.40
C GLN A 60 3.04 -4.07 -8.25
N ILE A 61 1.82 -4.55 -8.37
CA ILE A 61 1.48 -5.95 -8.18
C ILE A 61 0.59 -6.47 -9.30
N LEU A 62 0.65 -7.78 -9.51
CA LEU A 62 -0.28 -8.51 -10.36
C LEU A 62 -1.18 -9.33 -9.44
N VAL A 63 -2.48 -9.05 -9.47
CA VAL A 63 -3.47 -9.71 -8.59
C VAL A 63 -4.16 -10.83 -9.36
N ASP A 64 -4.17 -12.03 -8.78
CA ASP A 64 -4.79 -13.23 -9.34
C ASP A 64 -4.36 -13.55 -10.77
N GLY A 65 -3.17 -13.10 -11.15
CA GLY A 65 -2.55 -13.41 -12.43
C GLY A 65 -3.00 -12.55 -13.62
N ASP A 66 -3.94 -11.61 -13.44
CA ASP A 66 -4.50 -10.86 -14.56
C ASP A 66 -4.68 -9.35 -14.34
N GLU A 67 -4.70 -8.86 -13.11
CA GLU A 67 -4.92 -7.44 -12.84
C GLU A 67 -3.66 -6.76 -12.30
N GLU A 68 -3.14 -5.79 -13.04
CA GLU A 68 -2.05 -4.95 -12.55
C GLU A 68 -2.62 -3.82 -11.69
N LYS A 69 -2.14 -3.72 -10.45
CA LYS A 69 -2.58 -2.72 -9.48
C LYS A 69 -1.39 -2.09 -8.78
N THR A 70 -1.59 -0.86 -8.30
CA THR A 70 -0.66 -0.20 -7.41
C THR A 70 -1.18 -0.34 -5.98
N TRP A 71 -0.37 -0.95 -5.12
CA TRP A 71 -0.71 -1.10 -3.71
C TRP A 71 0.07 -0.07 -2.90
N THR A 72 -0.67 0.85 -2.27
CA THR A 72 -0.11 1.94 -1.46
C THR A 72 -0.52 1.73 -0.01
N PHE A 73 0.43 1.86 0.89
CA PHE A 73 0.20 1.66 2.32
C PHE A 73 1.16 2.52 3.14
N GLY A 74 0.81 2.76 4.40
CA GLY A 74 1.67 3.49 5.33
C GLY A 74 2.93 2.70 5.66
N ILE A 75 4.03 3.43 5.89
CA ILE A 75 5.28 2.85 6.40
C ILE A 75 5.10 2.66 7.90
N GLY A 76 4.72 1.46 8.29
CA GLY A 76 4.53 1.09 9.69
C GLY A 76 5.84 0.91 10.42
N LYS A 77 5.79 1.01 11.75
CA LYS A 77 6.96 0.92 12.62
C LYS A 77 7.15 -0.47 13.21
N THR A 78 6.25 -1.41 12.92
CA THR A 78 6.30 -2.75 13.50
C THR A 78 6.41 -3.80 12.40
N PRO A 79 6.98 -4.98 12.71
CA PRO A 79 7.02 -6.09 11.74
C PRO A 79 5.63 -6.62 11.36
N ALA A 80 4.61 -6.37 12.16
CA ALA A 80 3.25 -6.82 11.89
C ALA A 80 2.51 -5.89 10.89
N SER A 81 3.04 -4.69 10.61
CA SER A 81 2.46 -3.80 9.61
C SER A 81 2.60 -4.39 8.21
N THR A 82 1.78 -3.94 7.28
CA THR A 82 1.88 -4.36 5.87
C THR A 82 3.30 -4.12 5.31
N TYR A 83 3.84 -2.94 5.57
CA TYR A 83 5.20 -2.62 5.18
C TYR A 83 6.23 -3.57 5.82
N GLY A 84 6.11 -3.82 7.12
CA GLY A 84 7.01 -4.72 7.84
C GLY A 84 6.97 -6.14 7.32
N GLN A 85 5.78 -6.65 7.01
CA GLN A 85 5.62 -7.99 6.43
C GLN A 85 6.27 -8.10 5.05
N LEU A 86 6.14 -7.08 4.21
CA LEU A 86 6.78 -7.06 2.89
C LEU A 86 8.30 -6.95 2.99
N VAL A 87 8.81 -6.17 3.92
CA VAL A 87 10.26 -6.08 4.19
C VAL A 87 10.79 -7.45 4.64
N ASP A 88 10.09 -8.13 5.52
CA ASP A 88 10.46 -9.48 5.97
C ASP A 88 10.48 -10.46 4.80
N LEU A 89 9.46 -10.41 3.94
CA LEU A 89 9.39 -11.24 2.73
C LEU A 89 10.59 -10.98 1.82
N ALA A 90 10.96 -9.72 1.62
CA ALA A 90 12.12 -9.35 0.82
C ALA A 90 13.41 -9.95 1.37
N THR A 91 13.60 -9.92 2.69
CA THR A 91 14.82 -10.49 3.30
C THR A 91 14.92 -11.99 3.07
N LYS A 92 13.80 -12.69 3.00
CA LYS A 92 13.76 -14.13 2.71
C LYS A 92 14.03 -14.45 1.25
N HIS A 93 13.96 -13.46 0.36
CA HIS A 93 14.18 -13.61 -1.09
C HIS A 93 15.37 -12.78 -1.57
N ALA A 94 16.48 -12.82 -0.84
CA ALA A 94 17.74 -12.15 -1.17
C ALA A 94 17.61 -10.62 -1.30
N ASN A 95 16.77 -10.00 -0.45
CA ASN A 95 16.47 -8.57 -0.46
C ASN A 95 15.82 -8.07 -1.76
N GLN A 96 14.97 -8.92 -2.35
CA GLN A 96 14.30 -8.62 -3.59
C GLN A 96 12.84 -9.04 -3.50
N LEU A 97 11.92 -8.15 -3.91
CA LEU A 97 10.50 -8.45 -4.01
C LEU A 97 10.04 -8.69 -5.45
N LYS A 98 10.69 -8.06 -6.42
CA LYS A 98 10.30 -8.19 -7.82
C LYS A 98 10.23 -9.66 -8.23
N GLU A 99 9.10 -10.05 -8.81
CA GLU A 99 8.78 -11.41 -9.26
C GLU A 99 8.49 -12.41 -8.13
N VAL A 100 8.46 -11.98 -6.87
CA VAL A 100 8.08 -12.84 -5.75
C VAL A 100 6.56 -12.99 -5.72
N GLU A 101 6.10 -14.23 -5.61
CA GLU A 101 4.69 -14.55 -5.46
C GLU A 101 4.36 -14.79 -3.99
N PHE A 102 3.22 -14.27 -3.55
CA PHE A 102 2.74 -14.44 -2.19
C PHE A 102 1.21 -14.31 -2.16
N SER A 103 0.61 -14.68 -1.04
CA SER A 103 -0.82 -14.50 -0.82
C SER A 103 -1.06 -13.36 0.17
N VAL A 104 -2.14 -12.62 -0.04
CA VAL A 104 -2.59 -11.58 0.88
C VAL A 104 -3.96 -11.98 1.41
N VAL A 105 -4.07 -12.12 2.71
CA VAL A 105 -5.34 -12.37 3.37
C VAL A 105 -5.84 -11.06 3.97
N VAL A 106 -7.02 -10.65 3.54
CA VAL A 106 -7.65 -9.40 3.99
C VAL A 106 -8.78 -9.75 4.95
N LYS A 107 -8.68 -9.24 6.17
CA LYS A 107 -9.72 -9.40 7.21
C LYS A 107 -10.18 -8.03 7.66
N SER A 108 -11.42 -7.94 8.11
CA SER A 108 -11.98 -6.71 8.64
C SER A 108 -12.34 -6.88 10.11
N ASP A 109 -12.00 -5.89 10.92
CA ASP A 109 -12.40 -5.84 12.33
C ASP A 109 -13.65 -4.96 12.54
N GLY A 110 -14.30 -4.52 11.46
CA GLY A 110 -15.47 -3.66 11.49
C GLY A 110 -15.17 -2.19 11.23
N THR A 111 -13.94 -1.74 11.46
CA THR A 111 -13.54 -0.34 11.25
C THR A 111 -12.44 -0.17 10.23
N LYS A 112 -11.57 -1.17 10.10
CA LYS A 112 -10.45 -1.14 9.15
C LYS A 112 -10.13 -2.56 8.67
N ASN A 113 -9.40 -2.64 7.58
CA ASN A 113 -8.93 -3.90 7.04
C ASN A 113 -7.52 -4.21 7.55
N ASP A 114 -7.31 -5.45 7.93
CA ASP A 114 -6.00 -5.98 8.27
C ASP A 114 -5.49 -6.88 7.14
N TYR A 115 -4.21 -6.73 6.82
CA TYR A 115 -3.56 -7.47 5.74
C TYR A 115 -2.52 -8.42 6.34
N THR A 116 -2.62 -9.70 6.00
CA THR A 116 -1.64 -10.71 6.37
C THR A 116 -1.01 -11.28 5.11
N ILE A 117 0.31 -11.25 5.05
CA ILE A 117 1.07 -11.76 3.91
C ILE A 117 1.52 -13.17 4.23
N VAL A 118 1.16 -14.12 3.36
CA VAL A 118 1.49 -15.54 3.49
C VAL A 118 2.33 -15.94 2.28
N ASN A 119 3.48 -16.48 2.56
CA ASN A 119 4.38 -16.94 1.51
C ASN A 119 4.28 -18.46 1.35
#